data_fbd6f5b2c60c026c5bf5a69e3faf3980
#
_entry.id   fbd6f5b2c60c026c5bf5a69e3faf3980
#
_cell.length_a   1.000
_cell.length_b   1.000
_cell.length_c   1.000
_cell.angle_alpha   90.00
_cell.angle_beta   90.00
_cell.angle_gamma   90.00
#
_symmetry.space_group_name_H-M   'P 1'
#
loop_
_entity.id
_entity.type
_entity.pdbx_description
1 polymer ?
#
loop_
_entity_poly.entity_id
_entity_poly.type
_entity_poly.pdbx_seq_one_letter_code
_entity_poly.pdbx_strand_id
1 'polypeptide(L)'
;MLRELTTLPIVGIMEAGILFGSQVGGNVGVVTTDKRWEPLLEHEIEGELGLKRQCSAGVISSGLSVLELETLPKEEVYEALCRAARRMVHEREADAILLGCAGMVGLDKVIQEAVGPDVTVLDPVVCAAEVCISLARMKLRTAKKGRYEAADPPKLST
;
A
#
# COMPACT_ATOMS: atom_id res chain seq x y z
N MET A 1 15.14 -8.49 9.23
CA MET A 1 13.77 -7.91 9.04
C MET A 1 12.86 -8.26 10.21
N LEU A 2 11.76 -7.48 10.46
CA LEU A 2 10.90 -7.74 11.64
C LEU A 2 10.36 -9.18 11.71
N ARG A 3 10.01 -9.78 10.59
CA ARG A 3 9.52 -11.18 10.51
C ARG A 3 10.55 -12.21 10.99
N GLU A 4 11.82 -11.88 11.03
CA GLU A 4 12.91 -12.74 11.56
C GLU A 4 13.03 -12.65 13.09
N LEU A 5 12.62 -11.50 13.66
CA LEU A 5 12.79 -11.20 15.08
C LEU A 5 11.64 -11.70 15.97
N THR A 6 10.46 -11.96 15.40
CA THR A 6 9.27 -12.35 16.16
C THR A 6 8.50 -13.47 15.51
N THR A 7 7.73 -14.20 16.29
CA THR A 7 6.75 -15.18 15.81
C THR A 7 5.38 -14.55 15.56
N LEU A 8 5.19 -13.28 15.93
CA LEU A 8 3.95 -12.57 15.60
C LEU A 8 3.87 -12.31 14.10
N PRO A 9 2.69 -12.37 13.49
CA PRO A 9 2.51 -11.97 12.11
C PRO A 9 2.85 -10.48 11.95
N ILE A 10 3.65 -10.18 10.94
CA ILE A 10 3.97 -8.81 10.52
C ILE A 10 3.38 -8.60 9.14
N VAL A 11 2.50 -7.63 9.00
CA VAL A 11 1.79 -7.32 7.76
C VAL A 11 2.24 -5.97 7.22
N GLY A 12 2.68 -5.94 5.97
CA GLY A 12 2.98 -4.70 5.24
C GLY A 12 1.69 -4.07 4.72
N ILE A 13 1.55 -2.75 4.86
CA ILE A 13 0.33 -2.05 4.41
C ILE A 13 0.17 -2.13 2.88
N MET A 14 1.26 -2.02 2.11
CA MET A 14 1.26 -2.14 0.66
C MET A 14 0.85 -3.55 0.22
N GLU A 15 1.48 -4.58 0.80
CA GLU A 15 1.19 -5.98 0.51
C GLU A 15 -0.29 -6.30 0.78
N ALA A 16 -0.80 -5.93 1.96
CA ALA A 16 -2.20 -6.15 2.33
C ALA A 16 -3.16 -5.41 1.39
N GLY A 17 -2.88 -4.14 1.09
CA GLY A 17 -3.74 -3.34 0.22
C GLY A 17 -3.83 -3.89 -1.20
N ILE A 18 -2.70 -4.29 -1.81
CA ILE A 18 -2.69 -4.88 -3.15
C ILE A 18 -3.44 -6.22 -3.15
N LEU A 19 -3.26 -7.05 -2.12
CA LEU A 19 -3.97 -8.33 -2.02
C LEU A 19 -5.49 -8.11 -1.92
N PHE A 20 -5.96 -7.18 -1.09
CA PHE A 20 -7.39 -6.84 -1.04
C PHE A 20 -7.88 -6.23 -2.35
N GLY A 21 -7.11 -5.29 -2.93
CA GLY A 21 -7.44 -4.67 -4.22
C GLY A 21 -7.64 -5.72 -5.32
N SER A 22 -6.77 -6.73 -5.38
CA SER A 22 -6.86 -7.81 -6.37
C SER A 22 -8.05 -8.76 -6.18
N GLN A 23 -8.78 -8.68 -5.06
CA GLN A 23 -10.02 -9.44 -4.85
C GLN A 23 -11.25 -8.70 -5.34
N VAL A 24 -11.16 -7.38 -5.53
CA VAL A 24 -12.28 -6.51 -5.89
C VAL A 24 -12.08 -5.81 -7.23
N GLY A 25 -10.87 -5.82 -7.76
CA GLY A 25 -10.50 -5.26 -9.06
C GLY A 25 -9.54 -6.16 -9.83
N GLY A 26 -9.46 -5.95 -11.13
CA GLY A 26 -8.55 -6.67 -12.04
C GLY A 26 -7.23 -5.93 -12.30
N ASN A 27 -7.20 -4.62 -12.05
CA ASN A 27 -6.07 -3.74 -12.33
C ASN A 27 -5.85 -2.74 -11.19
N VAL A 28 -5.10 -3.15 -10.18
CA VAL A 28 -4.80 -2.30 -9.03
C VAL A 28 -3.74 -1.26 -9.38
N GLY A 29 -3.99 0.01 -9.01
CA GLY A 29 -3.02 1.10 -9.06
C GLY A 29 -2.78 1.71 -7.69
N VAL A 30 -1.63 2.35 -7.50
CA VAL A 30 -1.25 3.02 -6.26
C VAL A 30 -1.16 4.52 -6.48
N VAL A 31 -1.88 5.30 -5.67
CA VAL A 31 -1.74 6.76 -5.62
C VAL A 31 -0.92 7.12 -4.40
N THR A 32 0.25 7.75 -4.64
CA THR A 32 1.20 8.13 -3.58
C THR A 32 1.41 9.64 -3.48
N THR A 33 2.27 10.09 -2.59
CA THR A 33 2.58 11.49 -2.31
C THR A 33 3.52 12.09 -3.34
N ASP A 34 4.80 12.10 -3.07
CA ASP A 34 5.87 12.72 -3.86
C ASP A 34 6.30 11.81 -5.02
N LYS A 35 6.67 12.41 -6.14
CA LYS A 35 7.09 11.71 -7.36
C LYS A 35 8.27 10.75 -7.16
N ARG A 36 9.15 11.03 -6.22
CA ARG A 36 10.28 10.14 -5.88
C ARG A 36 9.85 8.76 -5.41
N TRP A 37 8.62 8.62 -4.89
CA TRP A 37 8.09 7.34 -4.42
C TRP A 37 7.63 6.44 -5.55
N GLU A 38 7.32 6.97 -6.74
CA GLU A 38 6.86 6.15 -7.85
C GLU A 38 7.83 5.00 -8.17
N PRO A 39 9.12 5.26 -8.51
CA PRO A 39 10.05 4.17 -8.83
C PRO A 39 10.39 3.28 -7.62
N LEU A 40 10.37 3.84 -6.40
CA LEU A 40 10.68 3.07 -5.19
C LEU A 40 9.57 2.06 -4.89
N LEU A 41 8.31 2.49 -4.95
CA LEU A 41 7.17 1.61 -4.71
C LEU A 41 6.99 0.61 -5.85
N GLU A 42 7.23 1.01 -7.11
CA GLU A 42 7.22 0.06 -8.23
C GLU A 42 8.28 -1.04 -8.05
N HIS A 43 9.48 -0.68 -7.62
CA HIS A 43 10.54 -1.66 -7.32
C HIS A 43 10.16 -2.59 -6.17
N GLU A 44 9.57 -2.07 -5.09
CA GLU A 44 9.07 -2.88 -3.97
C GLU A 44 7.98 -3.86 -4.42
N ILE A 45 6.99 -3.36 -5.17
CA ILE A 45 5.86 -4.16 -5.68
C ILE A 45 6.35 -5.30 -6.59
N GLU A 46 7.27 -5.00 -7.50
CA GLU A 46 7.78 -5.97 -8.45
C GLU A 46 8.81 -6.92 -7.84
N GLY A 47 9.83 -6.36 -7.18
CA GLY A 47 11.01 -7.12 -6.71
C GLY A 47 10.78 -7.79 -5.37
N GLU A 48 10.39 -7.03 -4.34
CA GLU A 48 10.32 -7.55 -2.98
C GLU A 48 9.02 -8.31 -2.69
N LEU A 49 7.90 -7.77 -3.15
CA LEU A 49 6.58 -8.36 -2.94
C LEU A 49 6.19 -9.37 -4.02
N GLY A 50 6.68 -9.21 -5.24
CA GLY A 50 6.32 -10.06 -6.38
C GLY A 50 4.84 -9.88 -6.80
N LEU A 51 4.27 -8.69 -6.57
CA LEU A 51 2.85 -8.39 -6.79
C LEU A 51 2.59 -7.54 -8.04
N LYS A 52 3.55 -7.44 -8.96
CA LYS A 52 3.42 -6.64 -10.19
C LYS A 52 2.21 -7.02 -11.04
N ARG A 53 1.88 -8.31 -11.07
CA ARG A 53 0.72 -8.80 -11.81
C ARG A 53 -0.60 -8.30 -11.22
N GLN A 54 -0.69 -8.20 -9.90
CA GLN A 54 -1.88 -7.73 -9.19
C GLN A 54 -1.97 -6.20 -9.21
N CYS A 55 -0.81 -5.51 -9.19
CA CYS A 55 -0.71 -4.06 -9.24
C CYS A 55 -0.17 -3.59 -10.61
N SER A 56 -0.90 -3.93 -11.68
CA SER A 56 -0.46 -3.70 -13.05
C SER A 56 -0.62 -2.24 -13.51
N ALA A 57 -1.53 -1.47 -12.93
CA ALA A 57 -1.68 -0.05 -13.22
C ALA A 57 -0.49 0.80 -12.72
N GLY A 58 0.35 0.24 -11.83
CA GLY A 58 1.56 0.89 -11.35
C GLY A 58 1.29 1.97 -10.31
N VAL A 59 2.19 2.95 -10.24
CA VAL A 59 2.16 4.00 -9.22
C VAL A 59 2.07 5.38 -9.87
N ILE A 60 1.22 6.26 -9.33
CA ILE A 60 1.11 7.68 -9.70
C ILE A 60 1.18 8.52 -8.43
N SER A 61 1.98 9.57 -8.44
CA SER A 61 2.07 10.54 -7.33
C SER A 61 1.06 11.68 -7.48
N SER A 62 0.60 12.21 -6.35
CA SER A 62 -0.16 13.47 -6.27
C SER A 62 0.71 14.70 -6.49
N GLY A 63 2.02 14.56 -6.30
CA GLY A 63 2.99 15.65 -6.31
C GLY A 63 3.15 16.36 -4.97
N LEU A 64 2.38 15.98 -3.94
CA LEU A 64 2.48 16.54 -2.60
C LEU A 64 3.51 15.75 -1.77
N SER A 65 4.26 16.45 -0.94
CA SER A 65 5.05 15.81 0.11
C SER A 65 4.15 15.36 1.27
N VAL A 66 4.66 14.48 2.13
CA VAL A 66 3.93 14.04 3.34
C VAL A 66 3.60 15.23 4.25
N LEU A 67 4.51 16.20 4.37
CA LEU A 67 4.29 17.39 5.19
C LEU A 67 3.17 18.27 4.61
N GLU A 68 3.08 18.41 3.30
CA GLU A 68 2.04 19.19 2.63
C GLU A 68 0.64 18.59 2.81
N LEU A 69 0.53 17.27 3.00
CA LEU A 69 -0.77 16.64 3.34
C LEU A 69 -1.36 17.19 4.66
N GLU A 70 -0.50 17.64 5.58
CA GLU A 70 -0.91 18.14 6.90
C GLU A 70 -0.97 19.67 6.96
N THR A 71 -0.16 20.37 6.15
CA THR A 71 0.05 21.83 6.26
C THR A 71 -0.70 22.65 5.22
N LEU A 72 -1.02 22.09 4.07
CA LEU A 72 -1.80 22.78 3.05
C LEU A 72 -3.30 22.82 3.40
N PRO A 73 -4.05 23.78 2.83
CA PRO A 73 -5.51 23.76 2.88
C PRO A 73 -6.06 22.41 2.39
N LYS A 74 -7.06 21.87 3.08
CA LYS A 74 -7.64 20.56 2.74
C LYS A 74 -8.13 20.48 1.30
N GLU A 75 -8.67 21.56 0.79
CA GLU A 75 -9.18 21.67 -0.59
C GLU A 75 -8.08 21.45 -1.62
N GLU A 76 -6.88 22.00 -1.38
CA GLU A 76 -5.72 21.81 -2.25
C GLU A 76 -5.20 20.36 -2.21
N VAL A 77 -5.16 19.78 -1.01
CA VAL A 77 -4.77 18.37 -0.82
C VAL A 77 -5.76 17.45 -1.54
N TYR A 78 -7.05 17.65 -1.35
CA TYR A 78 -8.10 16.84 -1.98
C TYR A 78 -8.07 16.96 -3.49
N GLU A 79 -7.89 18.18 -4.03
CA GLU A 79 -7.79 18.39 -5.46
C GLU A 79 -6.59 17.65 -6.07
N ALA A 80 -5.41 17.73 -5.45
CA ALA A 80 -4.22 17.06 -5.93
C ALA A 80 -4.37 15.52 -5.92
N LEU A 81 -4.90 14.96 -4.84
CA LEU A 81 -5.14 13.52 -4.70
C LEU A 81 -6.19 13.02 -5.68
N CYS A 82 -7.32 13.72 -5.78
CA CYS A 82 -8.40 13.38 -6.72
C CYS A 82 -7.94 13.46 -8.19
N ARG A 83 -7.10 14.43 -8.52
CA ARG A 83 -6.49 14.55 -9.85
C ARG A 83 -5.59 13.34 -10.16
N ALA A 84 -4.74 12.95 -9.21
CA ALA A 84 -3.89 11.76 -9.36
C ALA A 84 -4.72 10.48 -9.52
N ALA A 85 -5.78 10.33 -8.72
CA ALA A 85 -6.69 9.19 -8.80
C ALA A 85 -7.43 9.11 -10.13
N ARG A 86 -7.96 10.23 -10.64
CA ARG A 86 -8.58 10.28 -11.99
C ARG A 86 -7.58 9.92 -13.08
N ARG A 87 -6.33 10.36 -12.99
CA ARG A 87 -5.27 9.96 -13.92
C ARG A 87 -5.01 8.46 -13.85
N MET A 88 -4.98 7.89 -12.66
CA MET A 88 -4.81 6.45 -12.46
C MET A 88 -5.93 5.66 -13.18
N VAL A 89 -7.18 6.12 -13.08
CA VAL A 89 -8.32 5.51 -13.77
C VAL A 89 -8.23 5.69 -15.29
N HIS A 90 -8.01 6.92 -15.77
CA HIS A 90 -8.11 7.23 -17.20
C HIS A 90 -6.87 6.91 -18.01
N GLU A 91 -5.66 7.06 -17.43
CA GLU A 91 -4.38 6.83 -18.12
C GLU A 91 -3.86 5.40 -17.94
N ARG A 92 -4.23 4.74 -16.83
CA ARG A 92 -3.72 3.42 -16.44
C ARG A 92 -4.81 2.35 -16.36
N GLU A 93 -6.07 2.73 -16.59
CA GLU A 93 -7.24 1.84 -16.57
C GLU A 93 -7.41 1.08 -15.25
N ALA A 94 -7.02 1.70 -14.12
CA ALA A 94 -7.18 1.09 -12.81
C ALA A 94 -8.67 1.02 -12.43
N ASP A 95 -9.08 -0.12 -11.93
CA ASP A 95 -10.42 -0.39 -11.37
C ASP A 95 -10.40 -0.51 -9.84
N ALA A 96 -9.20 -0.60 -9.26
CA ALA A 96 -8.97 -0.48 -7.82
C ALA A 96 -7.78 0.45 -7.56
N ILE A 97 -7.93 1.38 -6.62
CA ILE A 97 -6.89 2.34 -6.23
C ILE A 97 -6.52 2.12 -4.77
N LEU A 98 -5.24 1.90 -4.52
CA LEU A 98 -4.67 1.83 -3.18
C LEU A 98 -3.98 3.15 -2.84
N LEU A 99 -4.22 3.66 -1.63
CA LEU A 99 -3.49 4.83 -1.11
C LEU A 99 -2.08 4.40 -0.68
N GLY A 100 -1.06 4.97 -1.32
CA GLY A 100 0.34 4.54 -1.18
C GLY A 100 1.09 5.14 0.02
N CYS A 101 0.38 5.78 0.94
CA CYS A 101 0.99 6.41 2.11
C CYS A 101 0.06 6.31 3.32
N ALA A 102 0.60 5.94 4.48
CA ALA A 102 -0.16 5.92 5.74
C ALA A 102 -0.68 7.31 6.15
N GLY A 103 -0.03 8.38 5.74
CA GLY A 103 -0.52 9.76 5.94
C GLY A 103 -1.80 10.10 5.17
N MET A 104 -2.27 9.23 4.29
CA MET A 104 -3.53 9.38 3.55
C MET A 104 -4.72 8.67 4.22
N VAL A 105 -4.55 8.13 5.42
CA VAL A 105 -5.62 7.46 6.17
C VAL A 105 -6.86 8.37 6.27
N GLY A 106 -8.02 7.82 5.91
CA GLY A 106 -9.30 8.53 5.94
C GLY A 106 -9.58 9.44 4.74
N LEU A 107 -8.67 9.50 3.74
CA LEU A 107 -8.88 10.23 2.48
C LEU A 107 -9.53 9.35 1.38
N ASP A 108 -9.73 8.08 1.65
CA ASP A 108 -10.36 7.11 0.75
C ASP A 108 -11.74 7.57 0.26
N LYS A 109 -12.56 8.13 1.15
CA LYS A 109 -13.92 8.58 0.82
C LYS A 109 -13.95 9.73 -0.18
N VAL A 110 -13.10 10.72 0.02
CA VAL A 110 -13.01 11.89 -0.87
C VAL A 110 -12.53 11.47 -2.26
N ILE A 111 -11.59 10.55 -2.31
CA ILE A 111 -11.07 10.02 -3.58
C ILE A 111 -12.11 9.11 -4.23
N GLN A 112 -12.82 8.28 -3.46
CA GLN A 112 -13.92 7.44 -3.94
C GLN A 112 -15.02 8.26 -4.64
N GLU A 113 -15.42 9.37 -4.04
CA GLU A 113 -16.40 10.29 -4.64
C GLU A 113 -15.88 10.88 -5.96
N ALA A 114 -14.59 11.15 -6.05
CA ALA A 114 -13.99 11.76 -7.23
C ALA A 114 -13.83 10.80 -8.42
N VAL A 115 -13.67 9.48 -8.18
CA VAL A 115 -13.49 8.46 -9.23
C VAL A 115 -14.79 7.72 -9.56
N GLY A 116 -15.81 7.86 -8.73
CA GLY A 116 -17.14 7.25 -8.93
C GLY A 116 -17.27 5.83 -8.38
N PRO A 117 -18.45 5.21 -8.53
CA PRO A 117 -18.77 3.93 -7.89
C PRO A 117 -18.17 2.70 -8.58
N ASP A 118 -17.70 2.84 -9.81
CA ASP A 118 -17.17 1.72 -10.61
C ASP A 118 -15.71 1.39 -10.30
N VAL A 119 -15.04 2.23 -9.49
CA VAL A 119 -13.66 2.07 -9.04
C VAL A 119 -13.66 1.92 -7.52
N THR A 120 -12.93 0.95 -6.99
CA THR A 120 -12.80 0.76 -5.55
C THR A 120 -11.58 1.50 -5.02
N VAL A 121 -11.73 2.32 -3.98
CA VAL A 121 -10.62 2.98 -3.29
C VAL A 121 -10.35 2.30 -1.95
N LEU A 122 -9.09 1.94 -1.68
CA LEU A 122 -8.67 1.19 -0.50
C LEU A 122 -7.71 2.00 0.37
N ASP A 123 -8.01 2.02 1.67
CA ASP A 123 -7.07 2.46 2.69
C ASP A 123 -6.14 1.30 3.08
N PRO A 124 -4.82 1.40 2.86
CA PRO A 124 -3.89 0.31 3.10
C PRO A 124 -3.75 -0.04 4.58
N VAL A 125 -3.96 0.93 5.47
CA VAL A 125 -3.86 0.71 6.92
C VAL A 125 -5.05 -0.11 7.40
N VAL A 126 -6.24 0.19 6.90
CA VAL A 126 -7.45 -0.62 7.17
C VAL A 126 -7.27 -2.04 6.63
N CYS A 127 -6.80 -2.19 5.40
CA CYS A 127 -6.50 -3.51 4.82
C CYS A 127 -5.53 -4.31 5.69
N ALA A 128 -4.42 -3.71 6.12
CA ALA A 128 -3.44 -4.38 6.96
C ALA A 128 -3.99 -4.74 8.34
N ALA A 129 -4.79 -3.88 8.94
CA ALA A 129 -5.47 -4.15 10.21
C ALA A 129 -6.39 -5.37 10.11
N GLU A 130 -7.21 -5.46 9.05
CA GLU A 130 -8.09 -6.59 8.82
C GLU A 130 -7.32 -7.91 8.60
N VAL A 131 -6.19 -7.88 7.86
CA VAL A 131 -5.31 -9.05 7.74
C VAL A 131 -4.76 -9.45 9.11
N CYS A 132 -4.26 -8.51 9.91
CA CYS A 132 -3.75 -8.79 11.26
C CYS A 132 -4.82 -9.40 12.16
N ILE A 133 -6.05 -8.87 12.15
CA ILE A 133 -7.18 -9.39 12.91
C ILE A 133 -7.50 -10.83 12.49
N SER A 134 -7.54 -11.09 11.18
CA SER A 134 -7.79 -12.41 10.63
C SER A 134 -6.71 -13.42 11.06
N LEU A 135 -5.44 -13.05 10.92
CA LEU A 135 -4.32 -13.90 11.34
C LEU A 135 -4.35 -14.21 12.84
N ALA A 136 -4.70 -13.21 13.67
CA ALA A 136 -4.83 -13.36 15.12
C ALA A 136 -5.99 -14.30 15.49
N ARG A 137 -7.16 -14.14 14.85
CA ARG A 137 -8.33 -15.04 15.06
C ARG A 137 -8.02 -16.49 14.68
N MET A 138 -7.27 -16.68 13.61
CA MET A 138 -6.80 -18.00 13.16
C MET A 138 -5.64 -18.55 14.00
N LYS A 139 -5.11 -17.76 14.96
CA LYS A 139 -3.95 -18.11 15.81
C LYS A 139 -2.69 -18.44 14.99
N LEU A 140 -2.54 -17.82 13.83
CA LEU A 140 -1.38 -18.04 12.95
C LEU A 140 -0.15 -17.31 13.48
N ARG A 141 1.02 -17.86 13.18
CA ARG A 141 2.31 -17.34 13.60
C ARG A 141 3.25 -17.25 12.38
N THR A 142 4.21 -16.35 12.43
CA THR A 142 5.27 -16.29 11.43
C THR A 142 6.10 -17.56 11.51
N ALA A 143 6.22 -18.28 10.40
CA ALA A 143 7.03 -19.48 10.27
C ALA A 143 8.52 -19.15 10.49
N LYS A 144 9.21 -19.98 11.29
CA LYS A 144 10.64 -19.82 11.61
C LYS A 144 11.52 -20.85 10.89
N LYS A 145 11.05 -21.38 9.79
CA LYS A 145 11.81 -22.27 8.91
C LYS A 145 11.89 -21.64 7.51
N GLY A 146 13.09 -21.54 7.00
CA GLY A 146 13.33 -20.96 5.68
C GLY A 146 13.39 -19.42 5.71
N ARG A 147 12.56 -18.74 4.90
CA ARG A 147 12.67 -17.30 4.61
C ARG A 147 12.75 -16.38 5.85
N TYR A 148 12.11 -16.75 6.96
CA TYR A 148 12.05 -15.95 8.18
C TYR A 148 12.75 -16.62 9.36
N GLU A 149 13.68 -17.51 9.08
CA GLU A 149 14.59 -18.05 10.10
C GLU A 149 15.42 -16.93 10.73
N ALA A 150 15.59 -16.99 12.04
CA ALA A 150 16.40 -15.99 12.72
C ALA A 150 17.84 -16.06 12.20
N ALA A 151 18.40 -14.93 11.81
CA ALA A 151 19.84 -14.87 11.49
C ALA A 151 20.64 -15.32 12.70
N ASP A 152 21.68 -16.13 12.48
CA ASP A 152 22.63 -16.47 13.53
C ASP A 152 23.19 -15.17 14.12
N PRO A 153 23.28 -15.06 15.47
CA PRO A 153 23.90 -13.89 16.08
C PRO A 153 25.33 -13.73 15.52
N PRO A 154 25.78 -12.50 15.24
CA PRO A 154 27.11 -12.27 14.71
C PRO A 154 28.12 -12.92 15.67
N LYS A 155 28.95 -13.82 15.15
CA LYS A 155 30.07 -14.40 15.90
C LYS A 155 30.97 -13.23 16.26
N LEU A 156 30.91 -12.80 17.52
CA LEU A 156 31.89 -11.86 18.06
C LEU A 156 33.26 -12.55 17.90
N SER A 157 34.11 -12.02 17.01
CA SER A 157 35.50 -12.42 16.92
C SER A 157 36.15 -12.06 18.23
N THR A 158 36.50 -13.08 19.01
CA THR A 158 37.38 -12.97 20.20
C THR A 158 38.77 -12.54 19.80
#